data_16dbd885b1c9ae36553b59bfde55db37
#
_entry.id   16dbd885b1c9ae36553b59bfde55db37
#
_cell.length_a   1.000
_cell.length_b   1.000
_cell.length_c   1.000
_cell.angle_alpha   90.00
_cell.angle_beta   90.00
_cell.angle_gamma   90.00
#
_symmetry.space_group_name_H-M   'P 1'
#
loop_
_entity.id
_entity.type
_entity.pdbx_description
1 polymer ?
#
loop_
_entity_poly.entity_id
_entity_poly.type
_entity_poly.pdbx_seq_one_letter_code
_entity_poly.pdbx_strand_id
1 'polypeptide(L)'
;QYEGSRYACELSEKEWKKQSTAMAAAGIAVILLTIAAGCVPSVGLQGSIFVLLPYAVQLAAACSLAWACARLLGKEYPLREYVYQQTVCKIPLRSGVCIAAAGVSVIGELIELTRHSNEILFSIPFLLIEVVMGAATLELLKNVKKYTWKRV
;
A
#
# COMPACT_ATOMS: atom_id res chain seq x y z
N GLN A 1 -2.39 20.59 27.64
CA GLN A 1 -1.09 20.83 26.95
C GLN A 1 -0.39 19.47 26.80
N TYR A 2 0.00 19.08 25.57
CA TYR A 2 0.65 17.80 25.31
C TYR A 2 2.14 17.91 25.72
N GLU A 3 2.53 17.17 26.75
CA GLU A 3 3.91 17.14 27.27
C GLU A 3 4.76 15.99 26.69
N GLY A 4 4.26 15.29 25.66
CA GLY A 4 4.95 14.16 25.03
C GLY A 4 5.96 14.58 23.96
N SER A 5 6.87 13.64 23.63
CA SER A 5 7.88 13.82 22.59
C SER A 5 7.26 14.09 21.22
N ARG A 6 7.92 14.92 20.43
CA ARG A 6 7.55 15.19 19.04
C ARG A 6 8.65 14.66 18.11
N TYR A 7 8.26 14.33 16.88
CA TYR A 7 9.18 13.82 15.87
C TYR A 7 9.15 14.75 14.66
N ALA A 8 10.32 15.18 14.23
CA ALA A 8 10.52 15.99 13.04
C ALA A 8 11.47 15.29 12.06
N CYS A 9 11.30 15.53 10.79
CA CYS A 9 12.23 15.17 9.72
C CYS A 9 12.87 16.45 9.15
N GLU A 10 13.75 16.32 8.17
CA GLU A 10 14.49 17.44 7.57
C GLU A 10 13.64 18.36 6.68
N LEU A 11 12.31 18.16 6.67
CA LEU A 11 11.37 18.93 5.85
C LEU A 11 10.85 20.16 6.59
N SER A 12 10.58 21.23 5.84
CA SER A 12 9.82 22.37 6.33
C SER A 12 8.31 21.99 6.48
N GLU A 13 7.56 22.78 7.26
CA GLU A 13 6.12 22.54 7.42
C GLU A 13 5.33 22.52 6.09
N LYS A 14 5.70 23.39 5.14
CA LYS A 14 5.07 23.44 3.80
C LYS A 14 5.38 22.20 2.98
N GLU A 15 6.62 21.74 3.01
CA GLU A 15 7.05 20.53 2.33
C GLU A 15 6.41 19.29 2.95
N TRP A 16 6.30 19.26 4.28
CA TRP A 16 5.59 18.19 4.98
C TRP A 16 4.12 18.11 4.57
N LYS A 17 3.40 19.24 4.51
CA LYS A 17 2.00 19.26 4.03
C LYS A 17 1.86 18.69 2.62
N LYS A 18 2.75 19.07 1.70
CA LYS A 18 2.78 18.53 0.34
C LYS A 18 3.07 17.02 0.34
N GLN A 19 4.05 16.60 1.13
CA GLN A 19 4.45 15.19 1.21
C GLN A 19 3.36 14.31 1.84
N SER A 20 2.74 14.74 2.93
CA SER A 20 1.65 14.01 3.57
C SER A 20 0.42 13.87 2.67
N THR A 21 0.10 14.91 1.88
CA THR A 21 -0.96 14.84 0.87
C THR A 21 -0.60 13.85 -0.25
N ALA A 22 0.63 13.86 -0.74
CA ALA A 22 1.09 12.91 -1.74
C ALA A 22 1.06 11.46 -1.23
N MET A 23 1.46 11.23 0.02
CA MET A 23 1.39 9.92 0.67
C MET A 23 -0.05 9.43 0.84
N ALA A 24 -0.96 10.32 1.22
CA ALA A 24 -2.39 9.99 1.32
C ALA A 24 -2.99 9.66 -0.04
N ALA A 25 -2.69 10.44 -1.07
CA ALA A 25 -3.13 10.16 -2.44
C ALA A 25 -2.60 8.81 -2.94
N ALA A 26 -1.32 8.50 -2.68
CA ALA A 26 -0.72 7.21 -3.03
C ALA A 26 -1.39 6.04 -2.27
N GLY A 27 -1.67 6.19 -0.97
CA GLY A 27 -2.40 5.18 -0.19
C GLY A 27 -3.81 4.92 -0.71
N ILE A 28 -4.54 5.99 -1.09
CA ILE A 28 -5.86 5.87 -1.71
C ILE A 28 -5.74 5.19 -3.08
N ALA A 29 -4.75 5.54 -3.89
CA ALA A 29 -4.53 4.89 -5.19
C ALA A 29 -4.26 3.39 -5.03
N VAL A 30 -3.45 2.98 -4.06
CA VAL A 30 -3.16 1.57 -3.77
C VAL A 30 -4.44 0.79 -3.45
N ILE A 31 -5.31 1.31 -2.58
CA ILE A 31 -6.56 0.60 -2.24
C ILE A 31 -7.53 0.56 -3.42
N LEU A 32 -7.66 1.64 -4.19
CA LEU A 32 -8.51 1.67 -5.37
C LEU A 32 -8.05 0.68 -6.45
N LEU A 33 -6.74 0.60 -6.70
CA LEU A 33 -6.17 -0.38 -7.61
C LEU A 33 -6.39 -1.81 -7.11
N THR A 34 -6.23 -2.06 -5.81
CA THR A 34 -6.50 -3.38 -5.23
C THR A 34 -7.97 -3.77 -5.40
N ILE A 35 -8.91 -2.86 -5.15
CA ILE A 35 -10.34 -3.11 -5.37
C ILE A 35 -10.61 -3.38 -6.86
N ALA A 36 -10.03 -2.57 -7.75
CA ALA A 36 -10.18 -2.74 -9.20
C ALA A 36 -9.67 -4.11 -9.66
N ALA A 37 -8.53 -4.58 -9.13
CA ALA A 37 -8.02 -5.93 -9.42
C ALA A 37 -9.04 -7.01 -9.02
N GLY A 38 -9.69 -6.88 -7.86
CA GLY A 38 -10.72 -7.82 -7.40
C GLY A 38 -12.01 -7.81 -8.20
N CYS A 39 -12.28 -6.73 -8.94
CA CYS A 39 -13.43 -6.64 -9.84
C CYS A 39 -13.18 -7.31 -11.21
N VAL A 40 -11.93 -7.65 -11.51
CA VAL A 40 -11.59 -8.35 -12.76
C VAL A 40 -11.92 -9.84 -12.64
N PRO A 41 -12.66 -10.44 -13.60
CA PRO A 41 -12.98 -11.85 -13.58
C PRO A 41 -11.77 -12.70 -14.00
N SER A 42 -10.69 -12.69 -13.20
CA SER A 42 -9.51 -13.50 -13.47
C SER A 42 -9.74 -14.97 -13.09
N VAL A 43 -9.06 -15.87 -13.77
CA VAL A 43 -9.20 -17.33 -13.59
C VAL A 43 -8.85 -17.74 -12.16
N GLY A 44 -7.74 -17.21 -11.63
CA GLY A 44 -7.26 -17.58 -10.30
C GLY A 44 -8.15 -17.04 -9.19
N LEU A 45 -8.63 -15.79 -9.27
CA LEU A 45 -9.53 -15.23 -8.25
C LEU A 45 -10.86 -15.98 -8.15
N GLN A 46 -11.37 -16.48 -9.27
CA GLN A 46 -12.66 -17.19 -9.28
C GLN A 46 -12.53 -18.67 -8.95
N GLY A 47 -11.40 -19.29 -9.22
CA GLY A 47 -11.24 -20.75 -9.13
C GLY A 47 -10.19 -21.25 -8.14
N SER A 48 -9.28 -20.41 -7.65
CA SER A 48 -8.14 -20.86 -6.85
C SER A 48 -8.04 -20.17 -5.50
N ILE A 49 -8.07 -20.95 -4.43
CA ILE A 49 -7.82 -20.47 -3.06
C ILE A 49 -6.40 -19.91 -2.90
N PHE A 50 -5.44 -20.39 -3.73
CA PHE A 50 -4.05 -19.95 -3.71
C PHE A 50 -3.87 -18.54 -4.29
N VAL A 51 -4.83 -18.03 -5.03
CA VAL A 51 -4.88 -16.64 -5.50
C VAL A 51 -5.78 -15.81 -4.59
N LEU A 52 -6.94 -16.32 -4.24
CA LEU A 52 -7.94 -15.62 -3.44
C LEU A 52 -7.43 -15.29 -2.03
N LEU A 53 -6.74 -16.22 -1.37
CA LEU A 53 -6.26 -16.00 0.01
C LEU A 53 -5.18 -14.91 0.10
N PRO A 54 -4.09 -14.95 -0.70
CA PRO A 54 -3.11 -13.86 -0.73
C PRO A 54 -3.74 -12.52 -1.13
N TYR A 55 -4.66 -12.51 -2.08
CA TYR A 55 -5.39 -11.31 -2.47
C TYR A 55 -6.22 -10.72 -1.31
N ALA A 56 -6.88 -11.54 -0.50
CA ALA A 56 -7.62 -11.08 0.68
C ALA A 56 -6.68 -10.44 1.71
N VAL A 57 -5.48 -11.02 1.94
CA VAL A 57 -4.43 -10.45 2.79
C VAL A 57 -3.95 -9.11 2.22
N GLN A 58 -3.72 -9.04 0.91
CA GLN A 58 -3.34 -7.82 0.22
C GLN A 58 -4.38 -6.70 0.39
N LEU A 59 -5.66 -7.02 0.23
CA LEU A 59 -6.77 -6.06 0.41
C LEU A 59 -6.79 -5.51 1.84
N ALA A 60 -6.66 -6.37 2.85
CA ALA A 60 -6.59 -5.94 4.24
C ALA A 60 -5.35 -5.05 4.51
N ALA A 61 -4.19 -5.41 3.95
CA ALA A 61 -2.97 -4.61 4.04
C ALA A 61 -3.13 -3.25 3.34
N ALA A 62 -3.74 -3.20 2.15
CA ALA A 62 -4.01 -1.97 1.40
C ALA A 62 -4.98 -1.04 2.15
N CYS A 63 -6.06 -1.56 2.75
CA CYS A 63 -6.96 -0.80 3.62
C CYS A 63 -6.21 -0.19 4.81
N SER A 64 -5.40 -1.00 5.48
CA SER A 64 -4.60 -0.58 6.63
C SER A 64 -3.55 0.48 6.24
N LEU A 65 -2.94 0.34 5.06
CA LEU A 65 -1.97 1.29 4.51
C LEU A 65 -2.63 2.63 4.16
N ALA A 66 -3.75 2.60 3.44
CA ALA A 66 -4.53 3.79 3.09
C ALA A 66 -4.99 4.55 4.34
N TRP A 67 -5.46 3.84 5.37
CA TRP A 67 -5.84 4.44 6.64
C TRP A 67 -4.66 5.12 7.33
N ALA A 68 -3.48 4.48 7.38
CA ALA A 68 -2.28 5.07 7.97
C ALA A 68 -1.85 6.34 7.23
N CYS A 69 -1.87 6.33 5.90
CA CYS A 69 -1.55 7.49 5.08
C CYS A 69 -2.58 8.63 5.24
N ALA A 70 -3.88 8.30 5.27
CA ALA A 70 -4.95 9.28 5.47
C ALA A 70 -4.87 9.97 6.84
N ARG A 71 -4.47 9.24 7.89
CA ARG A 71 -4.25 9.82 9.22
C ARG A 71 -3.14 10.85 9.31
N LEU A 72 -2.26 10.94 8.33
CA LEU A 72 -1.21 11.97 8.26
C LEU A 72 -1.75 13.30 7.74
N LEU A 73 -2.90 13.31 7.05
CA LEU A 73 -3.51 14.53 6.55
C LEU A 73 -3.90 15.47 7.69
N GLY A 74 -3.56 16.73 7.55
CA GLY A 74 -3.94 17.77 8.50
C GLY A 74 -3.32 17.67 9.90
N LYS A 75 -2.32 16.79 10.09
CA LYS A 75 -1.61 16.72 11.37
C LYS A 75 -0.59 17.85 11.49
N GLU A 76 -0.55 18.41 12.70
CA GLU A 76 0.44 19.43 13.08
C GLU A 76 1.86 18.89 12.94
N TYR A 77 2.77 19.71 12.42
CA TYR A 77 4.19 19.41 12.32
C TYR A 77 4.95 20.25 13.34
N PRO A 78 5.85 19.69 14.13
CA PRO A 78 6.32 18.29 14.21
C PRO A 78 5.26 17.30 14.75
N LEU A 79 5.33 16.04 14.28
CA LEU A 79 4.35 15.00 14.61
C LEU A 79 4.43 14.60 16.07
N ARG A 80 3.28 14.40 16.71
CA ARG A 80 3.18 13.82 18.06
C ARG A 80 3.64 12.36 18.03
N GLU A 81 4.31 11.90 19.07
CA GLU A 81 4.88 10.55 19.15
C GLU A 81 3.90 9.43 18.80
N TYR A 82 2.68 9.47 19.34
CA TYR A 82 1.67 8.44 19.06
C TYR A 82 1.23 8.42 17.58
N VAL A 83 1.19 9.59 16.93
CA VAL A 83 0.87 9.67 15.48
C VAL A 83 2.01 9.07 14.68
N TYR A 84 3.25 9.43 14.98
CA TYR A 84 4.43 8.91 14.33
C TYR A 84 4.51 7.37 14.44
N GLN A 85 4.36 6.83 15.65
CA GLN A 85 4.42 5.38 15.90
C GLN A 85 3.30 4.60 15.22
N GLN A 86 2.07 5.16 15.17
CA GLN A 86 0.92 4.49 14.58
C GLN A 86 0.84 4.61 13.06
N THR A 87 1.54 5.57 12.46
CA THR A 87 1.49 5.84 11.02
C THR A 87 2.84 5.59 10.37
N VAL A 88 3.77 6.53 10.46
CA VAL A 88 5.04 6.50 9.74
C VAL A 88 5.84 5.23 10.00
N CYS A 89 5.94 4.79 11.26
CA CYS A 89 6.65 3.56 11.61
C CYS A 89 6.02 2.28 11.05
N LYS A 90 4.69 2.27 10.85
CA LYS A 90 3.96 1.08 10.38
C LYS A 90 3.78 1.02 8.87
N ILE A 91 3.92 2.15 8.16
CA ILE A 91 3.81 2.18 6.70
C ILE A 91 4.78 1.22 6.02
N PRO A 92 6.08 1.14 6.38
CA PRO A 92 7.01 0.21 5.73
C PRO A 92 6.60 -1.25 5.87
N LEU A 93 6.16 -1.67 7.05
CA LEU A 93 5.70 -3.03 7.30
C LEU A 93 4.45 -3.35 6.46
N ARG A 94 3.45 -2.45 6.49
CA ARG A 94 2.19 -2.62 5.75
C ARG A 94 2.42 -2.65 4.24
N SER A 95 3.29 -1.78 3.73
CA SER A 95 3.70 -1.80 2.31
C SER A 95 4.40 -3.10 1.94
N GLY A 96 5.29 -3.59 2.81
CA GLY A 96 5.97 -4.88 2.62
C GLY A 96 4.99 -6.06 2.54
N VAL A 97 4.02 -6.12 3.45
CA VAL A 97 2.97 -7.16 3.42
C VAL A 97 2.13 -7.06 2.15
N CYS A 98 1.74 -5.85 1.76
CA CYS A 98 0.95 -5.61 0.55
C CYS A 98 1.69 -6.10 -0.71
N ILE A 99 2.99 -5.75 -0.86
CA ILE A 99 3.82 -6.16 -1.99
C ILE A 99 4.04 -7.68 -2.00
N ALA A 100 4.33 -8.28 -0.84
CA ALA A 100 4.53 -9.72 -0.74
C ALA A 100 3.26 -10.49 -1.11
N ALA A 101 2.11 -10.09 -0.59
CA ALA A 101 0.82 -10.70 -0.90
C ALA A 101 0.46 -10.55 -2.38
N ALA A 102 0.68 -9.37 -2.98
CA ALA A 102 0.52 -9.14 -4.42
C ALA A 102 1.41 -10.07 -5.25
N GLY A 103 2.68 -10.21 -4.87
CA GLY A 103 3.60 -11.13 -5.54
C GLY A 103 3.13 -12.58 -5.52
N VAL A 104 2.64 -13.05 -4.38
CA VAL A 104 2.08 -14.41 -4.25
C VAL A 104 0.81 -14.56 -5.11
N SER A 105 -0.08 -13.56 -5.12
CA SER A 105 -1.28 -13.56 -5.97
C SER A 105 -0.94 -13.62 -7.46
N VAL A 106 0.05 -12.84 -7.91
CA VAL A 106 0.52 -12.86 -9.30
C VAL A 106 1.11 -14.22 -9.67
N ILE A 107 1.95 -14.80 -8.81
CA ILE A 107 2.52 -16.14 -9.05
C ILE A 107 1.40 -17.19 -9.13
N GLY A 108 0.43 -17.13 -8.21
CA GLY A 108 -0.73 -18.03 -8.21
C GLY A 108 -1.54 -17.91 -9.51
N GLU A 109 -1.81 -16.68 -9.97
CA GLU A 109 -2.52 -16.43 -11.24
C GLU A 109 -1.76 -16.99 -12.44
N LEU A 110 -0.43 -16.80 -12.49
CA LEU A 110 0.41 -17.36 -13.55
C LEU A 110 0.37 -18.90 -13.57
N ILE A 111 0.35 -19.55 -12.42
CA ILE A 111 0.21 -21.01 -12.32
C ILE A 111 -1.17 -21.46 -12.85
N GLU A 112 -2.24 -20.78 -12.47
CA GLU A 112 -3.58 -21.09 -12.97
C GLU A 112 -3.71 -20.88 -14.47
N LEU A 113 -3.05 -19.85 -15.03
CA LEU A 113 -2.99 -19.61 -16.48
C LEU A 113 -2.30 -20.75 -17.24
N THR A 114 -1.32 -21.45 -16.65
CA THR A 114 -0.70 -22.62 -17.30
C THR A 114 -1.67 -23.79 -17.41
N ARG A 115 -2.68 -23.83 -16.54
CA ARG A 115 -3.72 -24.87 -16.52
C ARG A 115 -4.91 -24.53 -17.44
N HIS A 116 -5.20 -23.23 -17.57
CA HIS A 116 -6.36 -22.70 -18.30
C HIS A 116 -5.93 -21.71 -19.39
N SER A 117 -5.09 -22.17 -20.32
CA SER A 117 -4.47 -21.31 -21.36
C SER A 117 -5.46 -20.58 -22.26
N ASN A 118 -6.70 -21.07 -22.39
CA ASN A 118 -7.74 -20.45 -23.21
C ASN A 118 -8.33 -19.17 -22.59
N GLU A 119 -8.08 -18.90 -21.32
CA GLU A 119 -8.68 -17.78 -20.58
C GLU A 119 -7.66 -16.66 -20.23
N ILE A 120 -6.52 -16.65 -20.91
CA ILE A 120 -5.43 -15.66 -20.68
C ILE A 120 -5.96 -14.22 -20.77
N LEU A 121 -6.87 -13.96 -21.70
CA LEU A 121 -7.39 -12.62 -21.95
C LEU A 121 -8.08 -12.00 -20.71
N PHE A 122 -8.69 -12.82 -19.87
CA PHE A 122 -9.39 -12.36 -18.66
C PHE A 122 -8.42 -12.09 -17.50
N SER A 123 -7.27 -12.73 -17.47
CA SER A 123 -6.27 -12.56 -16.40
C SER A 123 -5.27 -11.42 -16.66
N ILE A 124 -5.08 -11.00 -17.93
CA ILE A 124 -4.17 -9.89 -18.27
C ILE A 124 -4.51 -8.59 -17.52
N PRO A 125 -5.76 -8.11 -17.46
CA PRO A 125 -6.08 -6.89 -16.73
C PRO A 125 -5.75 -7.00 -15.23
N PHE A 126 -6.00 -8.16 -14.61
CA PHE A 126 -5.64 -8.41 -13.23
C PHE A 126 -4.13 -8.27 -13.01
N LEU A 127 -3.32 -8.94 -13.81
CA LEU A 127 -1.86 -8.90 -13.74
C LEU A 127 -1.32 -7.47 -13.94
N LEU A 128 -1.86 -6.73 -14.90
CA LEU A 128 -1.45 -5.35 -15.14
C LEU A 128 -1.76 -4.44 -13.96
N ILE A 129 -2.96 -4.55 -13.38
CA ILE A 129 -3.35 -3.75 -12.21
C ILE A 129 -2.45 -4.11 -11.02
N GLU A 130 -2.15 -5.37 -10.79
CA GLU A 130 -1.26 -5.83 -9.71
C GLU A 130 0.15 -5.27 -9.85
N VAL A 131 0.71 -5.23 -11.06
CA VAL A 131 2.03 -4.63 -11.33
C VAL A 131 2.01 -3.12 -11.04
N VAL A 132 0.99 -2.40 -11.51
CA VAL A 132 0.84 -0.96 -11.27
C VAL A 132 0.67 -0.67 -9.78
N MET A 133 -0.15 -1.46 -9.08
CA MET A 133 -0.35 -1.35 -7.63
C MET A 133 0.94 -1.63 -6.87
N GLY A 134 1.69 -2.66 -7.25
CA GLY A 134 3.00 -2.97 -6.67
C GLY A 134 4.00 -1.82 -6.86
N ALA A 135 4.06 -1.23 -8.05
CA ALA A 135 4.90 -0.07 -8.33
C ALA A 135 4.51 1.15 -7.49
N ALA A 136 3.22 1.45 -7.37
CA ALA A 136 2.71 2.54 -6.52
C ALA A 136 3.06 2.33 -5.03
N THR A 137 2.96 1.09 -4.54
CA THR A 137 3.31 0.74 -3.16
C THR A 137 4.81 0.83 -2.90
N LEU A 138 5.64 0.43 -3.87
CA LEU A 138 7.10 0.58 -3.80
C LEU A 138 7.51 2.06 -3.77
N GLU A 139 6.88 2.89 -4.57
CA GLU A 139 7.15 4.34 -4.59
C GLU A 139 6.78 4.98 -3.26
N LEU A 140 5.64 4.61 -2.68
CA LEU A 140 5.23 5.04 -1.34
C LEU A 140 6.26 4.61 -0.29
N LEU A 141 6.74 3.37 -0.34
CA LEU A 141 7.75 2.84 0.59
C LEU A 141 9.08 3.59 0.48
N LYS A 142 9.54 3.89 -0.73
CA LYS A 142 10.76 4.70 -0.97
C LYS A 142 10.60 6.11 -0.39
N ASN A 143 9.46 6.75 -0.63
CA ASN A 143 9.18 8.08 -0.12
C ASN A 143 9.19 8.15 1.41
N VAL A 144 8.65 7.15 2.09
CA VAL A 144 8.67 7.08 3.56
C VAL A 144 10.07 6.85 4.10
N LYS A 145 10.86 5.97 3.47
CA LYS A 145 12.23 5.65 3.89
C LYS A 145 13.26 6.76 3.60
N LYS A 146 12.92 7.69 2.71
CA LYS A 146 13.83 8.77 2.31
C LYS A 146 14.19 9.71 3.46
N TYR A 147 13.30 9.90 4.43
CA TYR A 147 13.46 10.89 5.49
C TYR A 147 13.87 10.25 6.80
N THR A 148 14.89 10.86 7.44
CA THR A 148 15.34 10.48 8.79
C THR A 148 14.54 11.27 9.80
N TRP A 149 13.90 10.57 10.74
CA TRP A 149 13.10 11.18 11.80
C TRP A 149 13.91 11.32 13.08
N LYS A 150 13.89 12.48 13.67
CA LYS A 150 14.55 12.78 14.95
C LYS A 150 13.52 13.22 15.98
N ARG A 151 13.77 12.84 17.23
CA ARG A 151 12.98 13.31 18.37
C ARG A 151 13.37 14.77 18.68
N VAL A 152 12.35 15.63 18.80
CA VAL A 152 12.49 17.07 19.08
C VAL A 152 11.78 17.42 20.40
#